data_d6efbcecac213fd58334cfbb6441b39c
#
_entry.id   d6efbcecac213fd58334cfbb6441b39c
#
_cell.length_a   1.000
_cell.length_b   1.000
_cell.length_c   1.000
_cell.angle_alpha   90.00
_cell.angle_beta   90.00
_cell.angle_gamma   90.00
#
_symmetry.space_group_name_H-M   'P 1'
#
loop_
_entity.id
_entity.type
_entity.pdbx_description
1 polymer ?
#
loop_
_entity_poly.entity_id
_entity_poly.type
_entity_poly.pdbx_seq_one_letter_code
_entity_poly.pdbx_strand_id
1 'polypeptide(L)'
;MKVLPPHQRQLARFALTTGLRQANVLRLQWSEIDLARRTAWVHADEAKGGEAIGVPLNDEAMAVLQEEKGNHRERVFTFKGRPLGQVNTRSWRNALQRAGIKNFRWHDLRHVWATWHVMAGTTIAELQELGAWKSELMVKRYAHFAPEQLRSAATRLGTFLGTPGSAENAEARTTS
;
A
#
# COMPACT_ATOMS: atom_id res chain seq x y z
N MET A 1 -12.81 -7.90 -0.67
CA MET A 1 -12.59 -7.60 -2.10
C MET A 1 -13.62 -8.24 -3.04
N LYS A 2 -14.06 -9.48 -2.83
CA LYS A 2 -15.00 -10.19 -3.74
C LYS A 2 -16.35 -9.47 -3.95
N VAL A 3 -16.79 -8.66 -3.01
CA VAL A 3 -18.07 -7.92 -3.06
C VAL A 3 -18.02 -6.61 -3.87
N LEU A 4 -16.84 -6.15 -4.28
CA LEU A 4 -16.67 -4.96 -5.11
C LEU A 4 -16.88 -5.28 -6.60
N PRO A 5 -17.51 -4.37 -7.37
CA PRO A 5 -17.48 -4.45 -8.83
C PRO A 5 -16.04 -4.50 -9.36
N PRO A 6 -15.77 -5.18 -10.50
CA PRO A 6 -14.40 -5.39 -10.99
C PRO A 6 -13.54 -4.12 -11.03
N HIS A 7 -14.02 -3.05 -11.68
CA HIS A 7 -13.31 -1.78 -11.81
C HIS A 7 -12.98 -1.12 -10.45
N GLN A 8 -13.87 -1.23 -9.46
CA GLN A 8 -13.61 -0.71 -8.11
C GLN A 8 -12.70 -1.63 -7.30
N ARG A 9 -12.74 -2.93 -7.57
CA ARG A 9 -11.84 -3.90 -6.93
C ARG A 9 -10.40 -3.61 -7.31
N GLN A 10 -10.10 -3.42 -8.59
CA GLN A 10 -8.75 -3.12 -9.06
C GLN A 10 -8.23 -1.81 -8.49
N LEU A 11 -9.07 -0.78 -8.51
CA LEU A 11 -8.73 0.51 -7.91
C LEU A 11 -8.39 0.39 -6.41
N ALA A 12 -9.20 -0.37 -5.66
CA ALA A 12 -8.98 -0.59 -4.22
C ALA A 12 -7.74 -1.47 -3.95
N ARG A 13 -7.49 -2.51 -4.77
CA ARG A 13 -6.27 -3.33 -4.69
C ARG A 13 -5.04 -2.45 -4.88
N PHE A 14 -5.02 -1.64 -5.93
CA PHE A 14 -3.90 -0.74 -6.20
C PHE A 14 -3.69 0.29 -5.10
N ALA A 15 -4.76 0.89 -4.56
CA ALA A 15 -4.66 1.82 -3.44
C ALA A 15 -4.13 1.16 -2.15
N LEU A 16 -4.50 -0.10 -1.88
CA LEU A 16 -4.01 -0.88 -0.73
C LEU A 16 -2.55 -1.31 -0.86
N THR A 17 -2.04 -1.43 -2.08
CA THR A 17 -0.65 -1.88 -2.32
C THR A 17 0.34 -0.75 -2.49
N THR A 18 -0.13 0.45 -2.85
CA THR A 18 0.70 1.63 -3.09
C THR A 18 0.55 2.72 -2.04
N GLY A 19 -0.52 2.69 -1.26
CA GLY A 19 -0.85 3.75 -0.30
C GLY A 19 -1.17 5.10 -0.93
N LEU A 20 -1.30 5.19 -2.25
CA LEU A 20 -1.59 6.43 -2.97
C LEU A 20 -2.91 7.06 -2.55
N ARG A 21 -2.97 8.39 -2.59
CA ARG A 21 -4.21 9.13 -2.36
C ARG A 21 -5.21 8.87 -3.48
N GLN A 22 -6.49 8.99 -3.18
CA GLN A 22 -7.58 8.78 -4.13
C GLN A 22 -7.38 9.51 -5.46
N ALA A 23 -7.06 10.80 -5.40
CA ALA A 23 -6.89 11.61 -6.61
C ALA A 23 -5.76 11.06 -7.49
N ASN A 24 -4.64 10.68 -6.89
CA ASN A 24 -3.48 10.15 -7.61
C ASN A 24 -3.81 8.81 -8.30
N VAL A 25 -4.52 7.91 -7.61
CA VAL A 25 -4.95 6.64 -8.21
C VAL A 25 -5.93 6.87 -9.37
N LEU A 26 -6.92 7.77 -9.18
CA LEU A 26 -7.92 8.07 -10.21
C LEU A 26 -7.33 8.74 -11.47
N ARG A 27 -6.28 9.53 -11.29
CA ARG A 27 -5.65 10.28 -12.39
C ARG A 27 -4.47 9.58 -13.03
N LEU A 28 -4.01 8.47 -12.46
CA LEU A 28 -2.82 7.76 -12.91
C LEU A 28 -2.87 7.43 -14.42
N GLN A 29 -1.79 7.77 -15.13
CA GLN A 29 -1.64 7.57 -16.56
C GLN A 29 -0.60 6.49 -16.84
N TRP A 30 -0.73 5.82 -17.96
CA TRP A 30 0.26 4.83 -18.42
C TRP A 30 1.64 5.44 -18.68
N SER A 31 1.69 6.72 -19.09
CA SER A 31 2.94 7.47 -19.27
C SER A 31 3.73 7.71 -17.98
N GLU A 32 3.07 7.57 -16.82
CA GLU A 32 3.65 7.74 -15.49
C GLU A 32 4.15 6.42 -14.89
N ILE A 33 4.05 5.31 -15.63
CA ILE A 33 4.41 3.99 -15.14
C ILE A 33 5.60 3.44 -15.92
N ASP A 34 6.68 3.18 -15.20
CA ASP A 34 7.81 2.39 -15.68
C ASP A 34 7.65 0.94 -15.18
N LEU A 35 7.12 0.08 -16.05
CA LEU A 35 6.91 -1.33 -15.72
C LEU A 35 8.23 -2.07 -15.54
N ALA A 36 9.30 -1.69 -16.25
CA ALA A 36 10.60 -2.35 -16.16
C ALA A 36 11.28 -2.03 -14.82
N ARG A 37 11.21 -0.78 -14.37
CA ARG A 37 11.71 -0.35 -13.06
C ARG A 37 10.73 -0.56 -11.94
N ARG A 38 9.51 -1.00 -12.25
CA ARG A 38 8.43 -1.21 -11.29
C ARG A 38 8.16 0.04 -10.44
N THR A 39 8.02 1.18 -11.10
CA THR A 39 7.81 2.46 -10.44
C THR A 39 6.67 3.23 -11.12
N ALA A 40 5.79 3.80 -10.32
CA ALA A 40 4.82 4.79 -10.78
C ALA A 40 5.22 6.18 -10.28
N TRP A 41 5.07 7.20 -11.10
CA TRP A 41 5.37 8.58 -10.75
C TRP A 41 4.09 9.38 -10.56
N VAL A 42 4.02 10.12 -9.46
CA VAL A 42 2.99 11.13 -9.23
C VAL A 42 3.66 12.49 -9.30
N HIS A 43 3.28 13.31 -10.27
CA HIS A 43 3.91 14.60 -10.50
C HIS A 43 3.62 15.61 -9.38
N ALA A 44 4.48 16.63 -9.27
CA ALA A 44 4.46 17.62 -8.19
C ALA A 44 3.14 18.40 -8.10
N ASP A 45 2.54 18.73 -9.21
CA ASP A 45 1.24 19.43 -9.33
C ASP A 45 0.06 18.57 -8.87
N GLU A 46 0.17 17.25 -8.98
CA GLU A 46 -0.82 16.28 -8.50
C GLU A 46 -0.53 15.81 -7.06
N ALA A 47 0.71 15.98 -6.58
CA ALA A 47 1.11 15.63 -5.23
C ALA A 47 0.72 16.75 -4.25
N LYS A 48 -0.07 16.42 -3.23
CA LYS A 48 -0.49 17.40 -2.20
C LYS A 48 0.69 18.11 -1.51
N GLY A 49 1.91 17.59 -1.68
CA GLY A 49 3.17 18.15 -1.16
C GLY A 49 3.87 19.10 -2.10
N GLY A 50 3.53 19.14 -3.39
CA GLY A 50 4.23 19.92 -4.40
C GLY A 50 5.57 19.31 -4.84
N GLU A 51 5.85 18.05 -4.49
CA GLU A 51 7.04 17.31 -4.90
C GLU A 51 6.62 16.03 -5.63
N ALA A 52 7.37 15.65 -6.66
CA ALA A 52 7.13 14.40 -7.37
C ALA A 52 7.35 13.20 -6.44
N ILE A 53 6.49 12.20 -6.52
CA ILE A 53 6.55 11.00 -5.71
C ILE A 53 6.82 9.81 -6.61
N GLY A 54 7.96 9.14 -6.39
CA GLY A 54 8.24 7.82 -6.97
C GLY A 54 7.65 6.73 -6.08
N VAL A 55 6.73 5.95 -6.60
CA VAL A 55 6.02 4.89 -5.88
C VAL A 55 6.51 3.53 -6.36
N PRO A 56 7.21 2.75 -5.53
CA PRO A 56 7.59 1.38 -5.86
C PRO A 56 6.35 0.50 -6.04
N LEU A 57 6.38 -0.35 -7.04
CA LEU A 57 5.30 -1.27 -7.37
C LEU A 57 5.67 -2.70 -6.96
N ASN A 58 4.98 -3.24 -5.97
CA ASN A 58 5.09 -4.64 -5.58
C ASN A 58 4.36 -5.56 -6.57
N ASP A 59 4.47 -6.87 -6.39
CA ASP A 59 3.89 -7.86 -7.31
C ASP A 59 2.38 -7.70 -7.47
N GLU A 60 1.67 -7.40 -6.39
CA GLU A 60 0.22 -7.19 -6.43
C GLU A 60 -0.16 -5.93 -7.22
N ALA A 61 0.58 -4.83 -7.06
CA ALA A 61 0.38 -3.62 -7.85
C ALA A 61 0.66 -3.88 -9.33
N MET A 62 1.73 -4.63 -9.65
CA MET A 62 2.05 -5.05 -11.01
C MET A 62 0.96 -5.93 -11.61
N ALA A 63 0.40 -6.87 -10.85
CA ALA A 63 -0.70 -7.72 -11.30
C ALA A 63 -1.95 -6.89 -11.65
N VAL A 64 -2.29 -5.90 -10.81
CA VAL A 64 -3.40 -4.98 -11.09
C VAL A 64 -3.16 -4.20 -12.39
N LEU A 65 -1.96 -3.68 -12.59
CA LEU A 65 -1.62 -2.94 -13.82
C LEU A 65 -1.72 -3.84 -15.05
N GLN A 66 -1.28 -5.10 -14.94
CA GLN A 66 -1.39 -6.04 -16.04
C GLN A 66 -2.86 -6.37 -16.39
N GLU A 67 -3.74 -6.48 -15.39
CA GLU A 67 -5.17 -6.69 -15.59
C GLU A 67 -5.89 -5.48 -16.21
N GLU A 68 -5.39 -4.24 -15.96
CA GLU A 68 -5.94 -3.01 -16.52
C GLU A 68 -5.36 -2.64 -17.89
N LYS A 69 -4.26 -3.28 -18.31
CA LYS A 69 -3.57 -2.98 -19.56
C LYS A 69 -4.48 -3.22 -20.77
N GLY A 70 -4.56 -2.21 -21.64
CA GLY A 70 -5.37 -2.27 -22.86
C GLY A 70 -6.81 -1.76 -22.69
N ASN A 71 -7.29 -1.50 -21.47
CA ASN A 71 -8.64 -0.97 -21.24
C ASN A 71 -8.81 0.49 -21.69
N HIS A 72 -7.72 1.26 -21.70
CA HIS A 72 -7.70 2.65 -22.16
C HIS A 72 -6.29 3.07 -22.57
N ARG A 73 -6.21 4.01 -23.56
CA ARG A 73 -4.92 4.45 -24.11
C ARG A 73 -4.06 5.24 -23.13
N GLU A 74 -4.68 6.10 -22.33
CA GLU A 74 -3.97 7.05 -21.46
C GLU A 74 -4.13 6.72 -19.99
N ARG A 75 -5.35 6.47 -19.52
CA ARG A 75 -5.67 6.28 -18.10
C ARG A 75 -5.58 4.82 -17.70
N VAL A 76 -5.01 4.57 -16.52
CA VAL A 76 -4.91 3.22 -15.97
C VAL A 76 -6.28 2.71 -15.54
N PHE A 77 -7.00 3.49 -14.73
CA PHE A 77 -8.28 3.07 -14.16
C PHE A 77 -9.46 3.71 -14.89
N THR A 78 -10.28 2.86 -15.49
CA THR A 78 -11.45 3.29 -16.28
C THR A 78 -12.66 2.43 -16.00
N PHE A 79 -13.81 2.91 -16.43
CA PHE A 79 -15.06 2.15 -16.45
C PHE A 79 -15.80 2.40 -17.75
N LYS A 80 -16.11 1.33 -18.50
CA LYS A 80 -16.76 1.41 -19.82
C LYS A 80 -16.02 2.36 -20.78
N GLY A 81 -14.69 2.29 -20.80
CA GLY A 81 -13.84 3.11 -21.67
C GLY A 81 -13.73 4.59 -21.25
N ARG A 82 -14.22 4.97 -20.09
CA ARG A 82 -14.12 6.35 -19.59
C ARG A 82 -13.32 6.43 -18.30
N PRO A 83 -12.48 7.47 -18.10
CA PRO A 83 -11.76 7.69 -16.85
C PRO A 83 -12.73 7.74 -15.64
N LEU A 84 -12.29 7.15 -14.54
CA LEU A 84 -13.04 7.19 -13.29
C LEU A 84 -12.88 8.55 -12.61
N GLY A 85 -14.00 9.24 -12.36
CA GLY A 85 -13.98 10.55 -11.71
C GLY A 85 -14.10 10.48 -10.18
N GLN A 86 -14.60 9.37 -9.62
CA GLN A 86 -14.84 9.22 -8.18
C GLN A 86 -14.90 7.75 -7.76
N VAL A 87 -14.63 7.50 -6.50
CA VAL A 87 -14.64 6.16 -5.90
C VAL A 87 -15.76 5.95 -4.88
N ASN A 88 -16.17 7.02 -4.19
CA ASN A 88 -17.22 6.94 -3.15
C ASN A 88 -18.62 6.86 -3.76
N THR A 89 -18.84 5.85 -4.59
CA THR A 89 -20.09 5.61 -5.30
C THR A 89 -21.10 4.83 -4.43
N ARG A 90 -22.33 4.74 -4.90
CA ARG A 90 -23.35 3.87 -4.30
C ARG A 90 -22.86 2.41 -4.26
N SER A 91 -22.17 1.95 -5.32
CA SER A 91 -21.63 0.60 -5.40
C SER A 91 -20.58 0.33 -4.32
N TRP A 92 -19.71 1.30 -4.02
CA TRP A 92 -18.74 1.23 -2.92
C TRP A 92 -19.44 1.07 -1.58
N ARG A 93 -20.38 1.96 -1.26
CA ARG A 93 -21.14 1.90 0.00
C ARG A 93 -21.90 0.58 0.17
N ASN A 94 -22.57 0.11 -0.87
CA ASN A 94 -23.27 -1.17 -0.85
C ASN A 94 -22.32 -2.35 -0.66
N ALA A 95 -21.10 -2.28 -1.21
CA ALA A 95 -20.10 -3.34 -1.01
C ALA A 95 -19.58 -3.37 0.43
N LEU A 96 -19.33 -2.22 1.05
CA LEU A 96 -18.98 -2.13 2.48
C LEU A 96 -20.09 -2.71 3.35
N GLN A 97 -21.35 -2.36 3.08
CA GLN A 97 -22.50 -2.89 3.80
C GLN A 97 -22.59 -4.42 3.71
N ARG A 98 -22.46 -4.98 2.48
CA ARG A 98 -22.44 -6.45 2.26
C ARG A 98 -21.27 -7.15 2.96
N ALA A 99 -20.15 -6.44 3.12
CA ALA A 99 -18.99 -6.95 3.85
C ALA A 99 -19.08 -6.78 5.38
N GLY A 100 -20.15 -6.16 5.90
CA GLY A 100 -20.29 -5.84 7.30
C GLY A 100 -19.35 -4.75 7.81
N ILE A 101 -18.72 -3.99 6.90
CA ILE A 101 -17.75 -2.95 7.23
C ILE A 101 -18.50 -1.63 7.45
N LYS A 102 -18.36 -1.08 8.65
CA LYS A 102 -18.99 0.20 9.06
C LYS A 102 -17.92 1.30 9.18
N ASN A 103 -18.32 2.55 8.97
CA ASN A 103 -17.48 3.75 9.18
C ASN A 103 -16.14 3.71 8.43
N PHE A 104 -16.12 3.14 7.22
CA PHE A 104 -14.92 3.01 6.40
C PHE A 104 -15.02 3.91 5.15
N ARG A 105 -14.08 4.83 5.01
CA ARG A 105 -13.96 5.74 3.88
C ARG A 105 -12.87 5.23 2.93
N TRP A 106 -12.86 5.71 1.71
CA TRP A 106 -11.80 5.39 0.77
C TRP A 106 -10.39 5.73 1.30
N HIS A 107 -10.26 6.87 1.98
CA HIS A 107 -8.96 7.28 2.53
C HIS A 107 -8.42 6.31 3.59
N ASP A 108 -9.29 5.56 4.22
CA ASP A 108 -8.89 4.59 5.23
C ASP A 108 -8.12 3.39 4.63
N LEU A 109 -8.20 3.16 3.30
CA LEU A 109 -7.32 2.21 2.60
C LEU A 109 -5.83 2.57 2.78
N ARG A 110 -5.49 3.85 2.73
CA ARG A 110 -4.12 4.31 2.98
C ARG A 110 -3.71 4.12 4.44
N HIS A 111 -4.63 4.27 5.39
CA HIS A 111 -4.36 3.94 6.79
C HIS A 111 -4.10 2.44 6.96
N VAL A 112 -4.89 1.58 6.30
CA VAL A 112 -4.67 0.13 6.28
C VAL A 112 -3.31 -0.21 5.70
N TRP A 113 -2.94 0.37 4.54
CA TRP A 113 -1.64 0.20 3.92
C TRP A 113 -0.50 0.57 4.88
N ALA A 114 -0.57 1.73 5.52
CA ALA A 114 0.45 2.17 6.49
C ALA A 114 0.55 1.22 7.70
N THR A 115 -0.59 0.79 8.24
CA THR A 115 -0.62 -0.17 9.34
C THR A 115 0.02 -1.50 8.94
N TRP A 116 -0.30 -2.04 7.74
CA TRP A 116 0.30 -3.28 7.25
C TRP A 116 1.81 -3.17 7.06
N HIS A 117 2.30 -2.04 6.55
CA HIS A 117 3.74 -1.78 6.45
C HIS A 117 4.42 -1.85 7.82
N VAL A 118 3.87 -1.17 8.81
CA VAL A 118 4.42 -1.21 10.18
C VAL A 118 4.38 -2.62 10.76
N MET A 119 3.27 -3.34 10.60
CA MET A 119 3.15 -4.73 11.05
C MET A 119 4.13 -5.66 10.32
N ALA A 120 4.46 -5.39 9.06
CA ALA A 120 5.42 -6.14 8.25
C ALA A 120 6.90 -5.78 8.54
N GLY A 121 7.16 -4.81 9.41
CA GLY A 121 8.52 -4.47 9.80
C GLY A 121 9.10 -3.21 9.16
N THR A 122 8.35 -2.52 8.31
CA THR A 122 8.78 -1.23 7.73
C THR A 122 8.98 -0.20 8.84
N THR A 123 10.12 0.45 8.85
CA THR A 123 10.43 1.49 9.83
C THR A 123 9.59 2.75 9.60
N ILE A 124 9.45 3.59 10.61
CA ILE A 124 8.72 4.86 10.49
C ILE A 124 9.36 5.77 9.43
N ALA A 125 10.69 5.79 9.32
CA ALA A 125 11.40 6.57 8.32
C ALA A 125 11.10 6.06 6.88
N GLU A 126 11.24 4.76 6.63
CA GLU A 126 10.88 4.15 5.34
C GLU A 126 9.40 4.39 4.99
N LEU A 127 8.51 4.24 5.98
CA LEU A 127 7.09 4.47 5.76
C LEU A 127 6.80 5.94 5.41
N GLN A 128 7.53 6.88 6.02
CA GLN A 128 7.44 8.31 5.69
C GLN A 128 7.78 8.55 4.22
N GLU A 129 8.90 8.02 3.75
CA GLU A 129 9.35 8.11 2.37
C GLU A 129 8.33 7.47 1.41
N LEU A 130 7.98 6.20 1.63
CA LEU A 130 7.02 5.46 0.80
C LEU A 130 5.66 6.16 0.68
N GLY A 131 5.21 6.78 1.76
CA GLY A 131 3.93 7.48 1.79
C GLY A 131 4.02 8.96 1.41
N ALA A 132 5.21 9.50 1.19
CA ALA A 132 5.45 10.93 0.97
C ALA A 132 4.72 11.80 2.00
N TRP A 133 4.97 11.52 3.28
CA TRP A 133 4.50 12.39 4.37
C TRP A 133 5.54 13.44 4.68
N LYS A 134 5.10 14.69 4.80
CA LYS A 134 5.97 15.84 5.07
C LYS A 134 6.66 15.80 6.43
N SER A 135 6.14 15.06 7.40
CA SER A 135 6.73 14.96 8.72
C SER A 135 6.55 13.58 9.33
N GLU A 136 7.55 13.17 10.11
CA GLU A 136 7.53 11.93 10.89
C GLU A 136 6.35 11.88 11.86
N LEU A 137 5.92 13.02 12.39
CA LEU A 137 4.76 13.11 13.30
C LEU A 137 3.49 12.55 12.68
N MET A 138 3.32 12.73 11.35
CA MET A 138 2.15 12.20 10.64
C MET A 138 2.18 10.67 10.56
N VAL A 139 3.36 10.06 10.62
CA VAL A 139 3.57 8.61 10.52
C VAL A 139 3.63 7.96 11.89
N LYS A 140 4.11 8.66 12.92
CA LYS A 140 4.19 8.16 14.31
C LYS A 140 2.86 7.63 14.86
N ARG A 141 1.74 8.10 14.33
CA ARG A 141 0.41 7.57 14.66
C ARG A 141 0.25 6.07 14.39
N TYR A 142 1.10 5.48 13.56
CA TYR A 142 1.09 4.04 13.27
C TYR A 142 2.07 3.24 14.12
N ALA A 143 2.98 3.89 14.86
CA ALA A 143 4.06 3.23 15.60
C ALA A 143 3.55 2.21 16.64
N HIS A 144 2.36 2.43 17.19
CA HIS A 144 1.78 1.52 18.16
C HIS A 144 1.36 0.14 17.58
N PHE A 145 1.38 -0.02 16.25
CA PHE A 145 1.17 -1.30 15.58
C PHE A 145 2.44 -2.15 15.45
N ALA A 146 3.59 -1.72 16.02
CA ALA A 146 4.89 -2.37 15.88
C ALA A 146 5.44 -3.03 17.17
N PRO A 147 4.66 -3.66 18.05
CA PRO A 147 5.20 -4.21 19.30
C PRO A 147 6.23 -5.33 19.08
N GLU A 148 6.05 -6.14 18.03
CA GLU A 148 6.96 -7.24 17.68
C GLU A 148 8.32 -6.75 17.18
N GLN A 149 8.38 -5.59 16.53
CA GLN A 149 9.65 -4.96 16.11
C GLN A 149 10.49 -4.54 17.31
N LEU A 150 9.87 -4.01 18.36
CA LEU A 150 10.59 -3.65 19.60
C LEU A 150 11.17 -4.89 20.28
N ARG A 151 10.43 -5.99 20.31
CA ARG A 151 10.91 -7.28 20.82
C ARG A 151 12.10 -7.80 20.01
N SER A 152 11.97 -7.83 18.69
CA SER A 152 13.04 -8.22 17.77
C SER A 152 14.27 -7.32 17.90
N ALA A 153 14.11 -6.01 18.07
CA ALA A 153 15.22 -5.08 18.29
C ALA A 153 15.94 -5.37 19.62
N ALA A 154 15.20 -5.63 20.69
CA ALA A 154 15.78 -6.00 21.98
C ALA A 154 16.56 -7.33 21.89
N THR A 155 16.02 -8.33 21.17
CA THR A 155 16.70 -9.61 20.96
C THR A 155 18.03 -9.45 20.23
N ARG A 156 18.12 -8.56 19.23
CA ARG A 156 19.38 -8.29 18.51
C ARG A 156 20.50 -7.80 19.45
N LEU A 157 20.18 -7.02 20.48
CA LEU A 157 21.17 -6.60 21.45
C LEU A 157 21.72 -7.78 22.25
N GLY A 158 20.88 -8.76 22.60
CA GLY A 158 21.31 -9.98 23.30
C GLY A 158 22.38 -10.76 22.54
N THR A 159 22.38 -10.75 21.22
CA THR A 159 23.37 -11.42 20.37
C THR A 159 24.78 -10.82 20.55
N PHE A 160 24.90 -9.51 20.79
CA PHE A 160 26.18 -8.87 21.05
C PHE A 160 26.75 -9.18 22.46
N LEU A 161 25.89 -9.52 23.41
CA LEU A 161 26.27 -9.82 24.79
C LEU A 161 26.55 -11.33 24.99
N GLY A 162 26.53 -12.13 23.95
CA GLY A 162 26.87 -13.56 24.00
C GLY A 162 25.91 -14.40 24.85
N THR A 163 24.66 -13.98 25.00
CA THR A 163 23.65 -14.79 25.71
C THR A 163 23.33 -16.03 24.87
N PRO A 164 23.70 -17.27 25.29
CA PRO A 164 23.40 -18.48 24.51
C PRO A 164 21.90 -18.75 24.61
N GLY A 165 21.15 -18.65 23.50
CA GLY A 165 19.72 -18.93 23.57
C GLY A 165 18.92 -18.83 22.27
N SER A 166 19.55 -18.89 21.10
CA SER A 166 18.77 -18.88 19.85
C SER A 166 19.34 -19.69 18.67
N ALA A 167 20.38 -20.50 18.88
CA ALA A 167 20.94 -21.35 17.82
C ALA A 167 20.31 -22.77 17.74
N GLU A 168 19.58 -23.22 18.74
CA GLU A 168 19.10 -24.61 18.80
C GLU A 168 17.78 -24.89 18.05
N ASN A 169 17.08 -23.90 17.56
CA ASN A 169 15.80 -24.13 16.87
C ASN A 169 15.86 -24.12 15.33
N ALA A 170 17.04 -23.96 14.76
CA ALA A 170 17.20 -23.99 13.29
C ALA A 170 17.52 -25.38 12.73
N GLU A 171 18.09 -26.29 13.53
CA GLU A 171 18.51 -27.61 13.05
C GLU A 171 17.48 -28.73 13.21
N ALA A 172 16.41 -28.52 13.96
CA ALA A 172 15.39 -29.56 14.19
C ALA A 172 14.33 -29.67 13.06
N ARG A 173 14.41 -28.91 11.98
CA ARG A 173 13.46 -28.95 10.85
C ARG A 173 13.98 -29.57 9.57
N THR A 174 15.17 -30.19 9.57
CA THR A 174 15.76 -30.76 8.36
C THR A 174 15.88 -32.29 8.38
N THR A 175 15.30 -32.99 9.35
CA THR A 175 15.27 -34.46 9.38
C THR A 175 13.88 -34.94 9.81
N SER A 176 12.98 -35.07 8.87
CA SER A 176 11.90 -36.07 8.78
C SER A 176 11.17 -35.96 7.46
#